data_829b4cbd6e60c4ef3cac6d77c4897742
#
_entry.id   829b4cbd6e60c4ef3cac6d77c4897742
#
_cell.length_a   1.000
_cell.length_b   1.000
_cell.length_c   1.000
_cell.angle_alpha   90.00
_cell.angle_beta   90.00
_cell.angle_gamma   90.00
#
_symmetry.space_group_name_H-M   'P 1'
#
loop_
_entity.id
_entity.type
_entity.pdbx_description
1 polymer ?
#
loop_
_entity_poly.entity_id
_entity_poly.type
_entity_poly.pdbx_seq_one_letter_code
_entity_poly.pdbx_strand_id
1 'polypeptide(L)'
;AARLEELLGELGIEHLRDNTAISLSGGERRRCEIARALATDPRLILLDEPFAGVDPIAVIDIQKIIRFLKEKGIGVLITDHNVRETLGICDRAFIINAGEVLASGRPDEIVRNEQVRQVYLGEHFRL
;
A
#
# COMPACT_ATOMS: atom_id res chain seq x y z
N ALA A 1 10.44 0.14 25.32
CA ALA A 1 11.23 -1.06 25.03
C ALA A 1 10.36 -2.21 24.55
N ALA A 2 9.33 -2.65 25.31
CA ALA A 2 8.45 -3.77 24.91
C ALA A 2 7.73 -3.50 23.58
N ARG A 3 7.23 -2.29 23.37
CA ARG A 3 6.55 -1.90 22.13
C ARG A 3 7.49 -1.91 20.93
N LEU A 4 8.74 -1.52 21.13
CA LEU A 4 9.76 -1.56 20.08
C LEU A 4 10.02 -3.00 19.63
N GLU A 5 10.22 -3.90 20.58
CA GLU A 5 10.47 -5.32 20.28
C GLU A 5 9.29 -5.95 19.54
N GLU A 6 8.07 -5.66 19.99
CA GLU A 6 6.85 -6.12 19.34
C GLU A 6 6.79 -5.68 17.87
N LEU A 7 6.99 -4.39 17.60
CA LEU A 7 6.94 -3.84 16.25
C LEU A 7 8.03 -4.38 15.33
N LEU A 8 9.24 -4.51 15.84
CA LEU A 8 10.34 -5.10 15.08
C LEU A 8 10.02 -6.55 14.70
N GLY A 9 9.45 -7.32 15.63
CA GLY A 9 9.04 -8.70 15.40
C GLY A 9 7.90 -8.82 14.39
N GLU A 10 6.87 -8.00 14.53
CA GLU A 10 5.71 -8.01 13.62
C GLU A 10 6.09 -7.72 12.16
N LEU A 11 7.09 -6.86 11.96
CA LEU A 11 7.55 -6.49 10.63
C LEU A 11 8.79 -7.25 10.16
N GLY A 12 9.30 -8.19 10.99
CA GLY A 12 10.42 -9.03 10.62
C GLY A 12 11.74 -8.28 10.42
N ILE A 13 11.96 -7.22 11.18
CA ILE A 13 13.15 -6.36 11.08
C ILE A 13 13.98 -6.30 12.37
N GLU A 14 13.85 -7.29 13.24
CA GLU A 14 14.61 -7.37 14.48
C GLU A 14 16.13 -7.32 14.25
N HIS A 15 16.58 -7.99 13.19
CA HIS A 15 18.00 -8.04 12.81
C HIS A 15 18.56 -6.68 12.37
N LEU A 16 17.70 -5.70 12.12
CA LEU A 16 18.10 -4.35 11.68
C LEU A 16 18.15 -3.34 12.83
N ARG A 17 17.85 -3.79 14.04
CA ARG A 17 17.68 -2.92 15.20
C ARG A 17 18.80 -1.90 15.38
N ASP A 18 20.03 -2.35 15.24
CA ASP A 18 21.22 -1.51 15.50
C ASP A 18 21.85 -0.96 14.21
N ASN A 19 21.21 -1.17 13.07
CA ASN A 19 21.68 -0.65 11.79
C ASN A 19 21.28 0.82 11.62
N THR A 20 22.12 1.56 10.91
CA THR A 20 21.76 2.93 10.54
C THR A 20 20.71 2.90 9.43
N ALA A 21 19.78 3.86 9.46
CA ALA A 21 18.69 3.90 8.48
C ALA A 21 19.18 4.03 7.03
N ILE A 22 20.31 4.70 6.82
CA ILE A 22 20.89 4.88 5.50
C ILE A 22 21.40 3.57 4.88
N SER A 23 21.73 2.58 5.71
CA SER A 23 22.21 1.28 5.25
C SER A 23 21.10 0.31 4.84
N LEU A 24 19.84 0.66 5.10
CA LEU A 24 18.71 -0.21 4.83
C LEU A 24 18.37 -0.26 3.34
N SER A 25 17.95 -1.45 2.87
CA SER A 25 17.38 -1.59 1.53
C SER A 25 16.05 -0.82 1.44
N GLY A 26 15.53 -0.64 0.23
CA GLY A 26 14.23 0.02 0.04
C GLY A 26 13.10 -0.67 0.79
N GLY A 27 13.03 -1.99 0.74
CA GLY A 27 12.02 -2.78 1.46
C GLY A 27 12.17 -2.69 2.98
N GLU A 28 13.40 -2.83 3.46
CA GLU A 28 13.70 -2.71 4.89
C GLU A 28 13.36 -1.32 5.43
N ARG A 29 13.68 -0.28 4.66
CA ARG A 29 13.32 1.10 5.00
C ARG A 29 11.82 1.28 5.09
N ARG A 30 11.07 0.73 4.13
CA ARG A 30 9.61 0.78 4.11
C ARG A 30 9.02 0.12 5.37
N ARG A 31 9.53 -1.03 5.75
CA ARG A 31 9.10 -1.72 6.97
C ARG A 31 9.40 -0.90 8.21
N CYS A 32 10.55 -0.26 8.26
CA CYS A 32 10.94 0.62 9.37
C CYS A 32 10.01 1.85 9.45
N GLU A 33 9.68 2.48 8.33
CA GLU A 33 8.75 3.60 8.26
C GLU A 33 7.37 3.21 8.78
N ILE A 34 6.88 2.03 8.42
CA ILE A 34 5.59 1.50 8.88
C ILE A 34 5.63 1.19 10.37
N ALA A 35 6.71 0.58 10.86
CA ALA A 35 6.90 0.35 12.30
C ALA A 35 6.82 1.66 13.09
N ARG A 36 7.47 2.71 12.58
CA ARG A 36 7.44 4.03 13.20
C ARG A 36 6.02 4.60 13.23
N ALA A 37 5.27 4.46 12.13
CA ALA A 37 3.88 4.89 12.08
C ALA A 37 3.02 4.12 13.09
N LEU A 38 3.18 2.81 13.18
CA LEU A 38 2.44 1.95 14.10
C LEU A 38 2.71 2.26 15.57
N ALA A 39 3.88 2.81 15.88
CA ALA A 39 4.23 3.19 17.25
C ALA A 39 3.30 4.26 17.83
N THR A 40 2.58 5.01 17.00
CA THR A 40 1.60 6.00 17.42
C THR A 40 0.20 5.42 17.63
N ASP A 41 0.02 4.11 17.46
CA ASP A 41 -1.28 3.41 17.52
C ASP A 41 -2.34 4.07 16.65
N PRO A 42 -2.09 4.20 15.32
CA PRO A 42 -2.99 4.91 14.42
C PRO A 42 -4.25 4.11 14.11
N ARG A 43 -5.33 4.81 13.81
CA ARG A 43 -6.57 4.21 13.28
C ARG A 43 -6.61 4.23 11.75
N LEU A 44 -5.78 5.07 11.15
CA LEU A 44 -5.70 5.25 9.71
C LEU A 44 -4.24 5.49 9.32
N ILE A 45 -3.78 4.84 8.27
CA ILE A 45 -2.45 5.05 7.67
C ILE A 45 -2.64 5.48 6.22
N LEU A 46 -1.90 6.50 5.81
CA LEU A 46 -1.87 6.99 4.44
C LEU A 46 -0.58 6.52 3.77
N LEU A 47 -0.72 5.87 2.61
CA LEU A 47 0.41 5.41 1.80
C LEU A 47 0.38 6.13 0.46
N ASP A 48 1.36 6.97 0.24
CA ASP A 48 1.49 7.73 -1.00
C ASP A 48 2.42 7.00 -1.97
N GLU A 49 1.87 6.55 -3.08
CA GLU A 49 2.58 5.82 -4.14
C GLU A 49 3.45 4.65 -3.63
N PRO A 50 2.89 3.72 -2.84
CA PRO A 50 3.69 2.63 -2.26
C PRO A 50 4.28 1.68 -3.30
N PHE A 51 3.72 1.62 -4.50
CA PHE A 51 4.19 0.73 -5.59
C PHE A 51 5.09 1.43 -6.59
N ALA A 52 5.37 2.72 -6.44
CA ALA A 52 6.19 3.46 -7.40
C ALA A 52 7.64 2.95 -7.41
N GLY A 53 8.12 2.60 -8.59
CA GLY A 53 9.52 2.22 -8.80
C GLY A 53 9.97 0.95 -8.10
N VAL A 54 9.05 0.08 -7.67
CA VAL A 54 9.40 -1.18 -7.01
C VAL A 54 9.34 -2.36 -7.97
N ASP A 55 10.18 -3.36 -7.72
CA ASP A 55 10.17 -4.59 -8.50
C ASP A 55 9.01 -5.53 -8.09
N PRO A 56 8.68 -6.57 -8.90
CA PRO A 56 7.57 -7.46 -8.62
C PRO A 56 7.61 -8.18 -7.27
N ILE A 57 8.81 -8.49 -6.78
CA ILE A 57 8.96 -9.15 -5.47
C ILE A 57 8.63 -8.16 -4.35
N ALA A 58 9.11 -6.93 -4.48
CA ALA A 58 8.81 -5.87 -3.53
C ALA A 58 7.31 -5.50 -3.53
N VAL A 59 6.64 -5.55 -4.67
CA VAL A 59 5.19 -5.37 -4.77
C VAL A 59 4.45 -6.37 -3.88
N ILE A 60 4.80 -7.65 -3.98
CA ILE A 60 4.19 -8.71 -3.17
C ILE A 60 4.40 -8.43 -1.68
N ASP A 61 5.58 -8.01 -1.30
CA ASP A 61 5.91 -7.69 0.08
C ASP A 61 5.08 -6.51 0.61
N ILE A 62 4.97 -5.44 -0.17
CA ILE A 62 4.14 -4.28 0.19
C ILE A 62 2.67 -4.68 0.33
N GLN A 63 2.16 -5.52 -0.57
CA GLN A 63 0.79 -6.03 -0.48
C GLN A 63 0.56 -6.83 0.80
N LYS A 64 1.52 -7.64 1.22
CA LYS A 64 1.45 -8.38 2.49
C LYS A 64 1.40 -7.43 3.69
N ILE A 65 2.20 -6.38 3.68
CA ILE A 65 2.20 -5.37 4.74
C ILE A 65 0.84 -4.67 4.82
N ILE A 66 0.27 -4.30 3.69
CA ILE A 66 -1.05 -3.65 3.63
C ILE A 66 -2.13 -4.57 4.21
N ARG A 67 -2.13 -5.85 3.86
CA ARG A 67 -3.05 -6.83 4.43
C ARG A 67 -2.87 -6.97 5.95
N PHE A 68 -1.64 -7.00 6.40
CA PHE A 68 -1.31 -7.03 7.82
C PHE A 68 -1.89 -5.84 8.57
N LEU A 69 -1.76 -4.62 8.04
CA LEU A 69 -2.34 -3.42 8.62
C LEU A 69 -3.87 -3.52 8.70
N LYS A 70 -4.49 -4.00 7.64
CA LYS A 70 -5.93 -4.20 7.58
C LYS A 70 -6.40 -5.21 8.62
N GLU A 71 -5.69 -6.33 8.77
CA GLU A 71 -6.00 -7.37 9.77
C GLU A 71 -5.90 -6.84 11.19
N LYS A 72 -5.06 -5.85 11.45
CA LYS A 72 -4.98 -5.16 12.72
C LYS A 72 -6.16 -4.19 12.96
N GLY A 73 -7.06 -4.05 12.02
CA GLY A 73 -8.18 -3.11 12.11
C GLY A 73 -7.82 -1.67 11.78
N ILE A 74 -6.69 -1.45 11.12
CA ILE A 74 -6.25 -0.12 10.70
C ILE A 74 -6.79 0.17 9.30
N GLY A 75 -7.40 1.34 9.12
CA GLY A 75 -7.78 1.83 7.79
C GLY A 75 -6.54 2.21 7.00
N VAL A 76 -6.50 1.84 5.71
CA VAL A 76 -5.38 2.18 4.83
C VAL A 76 -5.91 2.92 3.62
N LEU A 77 -5.43 4.14 3.42
CA LEU A 77 -5.71 4.92 2.22
C LEU A 77 -4.45 4.95 1.35
N ILE A 78 -4.60 4.49 0.11
CA ILE A 78 -3.50 4.39 -0.84
C ILE A 78 -3.76 5.34 -2.01
N THR A 79 -2.75 6.13 -2.37
CA THR A 79 -2.73 6.85 -3.64
C THR A 79 -1.65 6.23 -4.51
N ASP A 80 -2.02 5.77 -5.71
CA ASP A 80 -1.05 5.18 -6.63
C ASP A 80 -1.60 5.17 -8.06
N HIS A 81 -0.73 5.23 -9.03
CA HIS A 81 -1.07 5.10 -10.44
C HIS A 81 -0.87 3.66 -10.95
N ASN A 82 -0.29 2.79 -10.14
CA ASN A 82 -0.14 1.37 -10.46
C ASN A 82 -1.46 0.64 -10.19
N VAL A 83 -2.34 0.70 -11.18
CA VAL A 83 -3.74 0.30 -11.06
C VAL A 83 -3.91 -1.16 -10.67
N ARG A 84 -3.18 -2.05 -11.34
CA ARG A 84 -3.29 -3.49 -11.11
C ARG A 84 -2.96 -3.87 -9.68
N GLU A 85 -1.83 -3.38 -9.19
CA GLU A 85 -1.33 -3.66 -7.85
C GLU A 85 -2.27 -3.10 -6.79
N THR A 86 -2.79 -1.90 -7.02
CA THR A 86 -3.68 -1.21 -6.09
C THR A 86 -5.08 -1.85 -6.07
N LEU A 87 -5.68 -2.09 -7.22
CA LEU A 87 -6.99 -2.72 -7.29
C LEU A 87 -6.97 -4.17 -6.77
N GLY A 88 -5.82 -4.82 -6.86
CA GLY A 88 -5.64 -6.19 -6.37
C GLY A 88 -5.74 -6.33 -4.85
N ILE A 89 -5.62 -5.24 -4.09
CA ILE A 89 -5.58 -5.29 -2.62
C ILE A 89 -6.57 -4.36 -1.93
N CYS A 90 -7.19 -3.42 -2.63
CA CYS A 90 -8.13 -2.49 -2.00
C CYS A 90 -9.55 -3.06 -1.95
N ASP A 91 -10.33 -2.61 -0.97
CA ASP A 91 -11.73 -2.97 -0.84
C ASP A 91 -12.61 -2.04 -1.67
N ARG A 92 -12.18 -0.80 -1.82
CA ARG A 92 -12.88 0.23 -2.56
C ARG A 92 -11.87 1.19 -3.19
N ALA A 93 -12.16 1.64 -4.40
CA ALA A 93 -11.29 2.57 -5.12
C ALA A 93 -12.06 3.79 -5.63
N PHE A 94 -11.34 4.87 -5.77
CA PHE A 94 -11.80 6.12 -6.39
C PHE A 94 -10.86 6.44 -7.53
N ILE A 95 -11.40 6.65 -8.73
CA ILE A 95 -10.61 7.10 -9.88
C ILE A 95 -10.78 8.61 -9.99
N ILE A 96 -9.67 9.32 -9.89
CA ILE A 96 -9.65 10.78 -10.01
C ILE A 96 -9.10 11.15 -11.37
N ASN A 97 -9.81 12.00 -12.08
CA ASN A 97 -9.41 12.50 -13.39
C ASN A 97 -9.78 13.99 -13.50
N ALA A 98 -8.84 14.80 -13.94
CA ALA A 98 -9.05 16.25 -14.12
C ALA A 98 -9.65 16.94 -12.86
N GLY A 99 -9.21 16.54 -11.68
CA GLY A 99 -9.65 17.12 -10.41
C GLY A 99 -11.02 16.65 -9.93
N GLU A 100 -11.62 15.68 -10.60
CA GLU A 100 -12.93 15.14 -10.24
C GLU A 100 -12.88 13.62 -10.02
N VAL A 101 -13.81 13.10 -9.23
CA VAL A 101 -13.99 11.67 -9.07
C VAL A 101 -14.74 11.14 -10.29
N LEU A 102 -14.03 10.44 -11.16
CA LEU A 102 -14.58 9.84 -12.37
C LEU A 102 -15.48 8.63 -12.03
N ALA A 103 -15.05 7.82 -11.08
CA ALA A 103 -15.76 6.62 -10.65
C ALA A 103 -15.34 6.22 -9.24
N SER A 104 -16.22 5.50 -8.54
CA SER A 104 -15.90 4.90 -7.24
C SER A 104 -16.66 3.60 -7.08
N GLY A 105 -16.06 2.66 -6.35
CA GLY A 105 -16.68 1.37 -6.10
C GLY A 105 -15.67 0.30 -5.78
N ARG A 106 -16.12 -0.95 -5.78
CA ARG A 106 -15.24 -2.10 -5.61
C ARG A 106 -14.34 -2.26 -6.85
N PRO A 107 -13.18 -2.91 -6.70
CA PRO A 107 -12.26 -3.13 -7.83
C PRO A 107 -12.93 -3.71 -9.08
N ASP A 108 -13.82 -4.69 -8.93
CA ASP A 108 -14.52 -5.29 -10.06
C ASP A 108 -15.46 -4.30 -10.78
N GLU A 109 -16.11 -3.42 -10.04
CA GLU A 109 -16.94 -2.34 -10.60
C GLU A 109 -16.11 -1.32 -11.37
N ILE A 110 -14.95 -0.95 -10.81
CA ILE A 110 -14.01 -0.01 -11.44
C ILE A 110 -13.51 -0.56 -12.78
N VAL A 111 -13.11 -1.82 -12.81
CA VAL A 111 -12.58 -2.47 -14.03
C VAL A 111 -13.63 -2.57 -15.13
N ARG A 112 -14.90 -2.71 -14.78
CA ARG A 112 -16.01 -2.80 -15.74
C ARG A 112 -16.54 -1.44 -16.19
N ASN A 113 -16.17 -0.36 -15.55
CA ASN A 113 -16.65 0.98 -15.88
C ASN A 113 -16.08 1.43 -17.23
N GLU A 114 -16.96 1.71 -18.19
CA GLU A 114 -16.55 2.11 -19.54
C GLU A 114 -15.74 3.41 -19.57
N GLN A 115 -16.14 4.41 -18.81
CA GLN A 115 -15.40 5.68 -18.75
C GLN A 115 -13.99 5.49 -18.19
N VAL A 116 -13.85 4.67 -17.16
CA VAL A 116 -12.55 4.34 -16.58
C VAL A 116 -11.68 3.62 -17.61
N ARG A 117 -12.24 2.67 -18.34
CA ARG A 117 -11.52 1.93 -19.38
C ARG A 117 -11.06 2.85 -20.51
N GLN A 118 -11.92 3.74 -20.97
CA GLN A 118 -11.60 4.67 -22.06
C GLN A 118 -10.54 5.70 -21.67
N VAL A 119 -10.64 6.24 -20.45
CA VAL A 119 -9.81 7.37 -20.01
C VAL A 119 -8.53 6.93 -19.34
N TYR A 120 -8.55 5.78 -18.66
CA TYR A 120 -7.48 5.41 -17.74
C TYR A 120 -6.87 4.03 -17.96
N LEU A 121 -7.71 2.97 -18.09
CA LEU A 121 -7.22 1.59 -18.11
C LEU A 121 -6.86 1.06 -19.49
N GLY A 122 -7.61 1.46 -20.52
CA GLY A 122 -7.56 0.84 -21.84
C GLY A 122 -8.49 -0.38 -21.96
N GLU A 123 -8.81 -0.74 -23.20
CA GLU A 123 -9.82 -1.77 -23.50
C GLU A 123 -9.41 -3.18 -23.08
N HIS A 124 -8.11 -3.45 -23.06
CA HIS A 124 -7.57 -4.80 -22.80
C HIS A 124 -7.12 -5.01 -21.35
N PHE A 125 -7.39 -4.07 -20.47
CA PHE A 125 -6.98 -4.19 -19.06
C PHE A 125 -7.68 -5.37 -18.39
N ARG A 126 -6.90 -6.17 -17.64
CA ARG A 126 -7.35 -7.29 -16.79
C ARG A 126 -6.62 -7.23 -15.45
N LEU A 127 -7.31 -7.61 -14.39
CA LEU A 127 -6.71 -7.80 -13.06
C LEU A 127 -5.94 -9.13 -12.99
#